data_d6623eb45a60b156cdf3beb9c93addb6
#
_entry.id   d6623eb45a60b156cdf3beb9c93addb6
#
_cell.length_a   1.000
_cell.length_b   1.000
_cell.length_c   1.000
_cell.angle_alpha   90.00
_cell.angle_beta   90.00
_cell.angle_gamma   90.00
#
_symmetry.space_group_name_H-M   'P 1'
#
loop_
_entity.id
_entity.type
_entity.pdbx_description
1 polymer ?
#
loop_
_entity_poly.entity_id
_entity_poly.type
_entity_poly.pdbx_seq_one_letter_code
_entity_poly.pdbx_strand_id
1 'polypeptide(L)'
;MTRLHSGRSVARSVGRSRGLVDPLIPRSPRDSGGWPCPVPTLQQPSNNDMSQEKITEVGSLADHVGTSVTILGWVESTRSHGKVGFVVVRDGTGLVQGVLLKKELPEDAWALLESLTQECSVSLSGEVREEPRAPGGYEVGVTGLELLGASEEYPIQPKEHGIEFLLDHRHLWLRSSLQRAGLRVRHEVEQAIHDYFYDRDFVRVDTPILTSSIGESAGTLFETDYFGEPAFLAQTGQLYVETACPAFRKVYCFGPTFRAEKSKTRRHLTEFWMLEPEVAFADSDDNMDLQEDLVCYLVQRALERCSHEFEVLERDTSELEAIAPPFARISYTDAVALLRENGSEIEWGRDLGVSDEMLLSEQFDQPVFVHDYPKAVKAFYMKENPEDPRTVRCNDLLVRGYGELIGGSQREDDLDKLLARIREEKLPEDKYSWYLDLRRYGTFTHSGFGLGLERTVAWITGRPHVREMIPFPRLMNRLTP
;
A
#
# COMPACT_ATOMS: atom_id res chain seq x y z
N MET A 1 84.37 5.28 6.43
CA MET A 1 85.00 4.67 7.60
C MET A 1 83.91 3.98 8.40
N THR A 2 83.77 2.68 8.22
CA THR A 2 84.00 1.60 9.20
C THR A 2 82.99 1.60 10.36
N ARG A 3 82.22 0.61 10.70
CA ARG A 3 82.33 -0.86 10.60
C ARG A 3 81.00 -1.51 10.91
N LEU A 4 80.75 -2.62 10.29
CA LEU A 4 79.82 -3.69 10.63
C LEU A 4 80.01 -4.21 12.06
N HIS A 5 78.94 -4.66 12.74
CA HIS A 5 79.01 -5.88 13.54
C HIS A 5 77.66 -6.63 13.57
N SER A 6 77.77 -7.88 13.24
CA SER A 6 76.86 -8.99 13.24
C SER A 6 76.41 -9.44 14.63
N GLY A 7 75.22 -10.04 14.75
CA GLY A 7 74.86 -10.74 16.00
C GLY A 7 73.50 -11.45 15.98
N ARG A 8 73.50 -12.67 15.45
CA ARG A 8 72.76 -13.89 15.90
C ARG A 8 71.25 -13.87 16.08
N SER A 9 70.67 -14.67 15.26
CA SER A 9 69.36 -15.32 15.37
C SER A 9 69.13 -16.04 16.71
N VAL A 10 67.95 -15.85 17.30
CA VAL A 10 67.33 -16.82 18.23
C VAL A 10 65.88 -17.01 17.76
N ALA A 11 65.69 -18.19 17.19
CA ALA A 11 64.35 -18.70 16.92
C ALA A 11 63.64 -19.00 18.26
N ARG A 12 62.49 -18.39 18.51
CA ARG A 12 61.52 -18.86 19.49
C ARG A 12 60.23 -19.18 18.75
N SER A 13 59.90 -20.47 18.76
CA SER A 13 58.61 -21.03 18.40
C SER A 13 57.50 -20.39 19.23
N VAL A 14 56.56 -19.69 18.61
CA VAL A 14 55.31 -19.32 19.23
C VAL A 14 54.23 -20.21 18.65
N GLY A 15 53.63 -20.95 19.55
CA GLY A 15 52.58 -21.91 19.25
C GLY A 15 51.34 -21.24 18.60
N ARG A 16 50.79 -21.89 17.61
CA ARG A 16 49.49 -21.58 17.03
C ARG A 16 48.41 -21.81 18.07
N SER A 17 47.84 -20.73 18.60
CA SER A 17 46.51 -20.76 19.23
C SER A 17 45.47 -20.83 18.12
N ARG A 18 44.82 -21.97 17.99
CA ARG A 18 43.61 -22.15 17.17
C ARG A 18 42.50 -21.29 17.78
N GLY A 19 42.12 -20.25 17.07
CA GLY A 19 40.86 -19.53 17.33
C GLY A 19 39.70 -20.49 17.12
N LEU A 20 38.87 -20.58 18.12
CA LEU A 20 37.55 -21.24 18.07
C LEU A 20 36.70 -20.52 17.01
N VAL A 21 36.47 -21.23 15.91
CA VAL A 21 35.40 -20.92 14.98
C VAL A 21 34.15 -21.50 15.62
N ASP A 22 33.19 -20.67 15.97
CA ASP A 22 31.88 -21.10 16.42
C ASP A 22 31.26 -22.03 15.36
N PRO A 23 30.76 -23.21 15.73
CA PRO A 23 30.12 -24.10 14.79
C PRO A 23 28.81 -23.51 14.33
N LEU A 24 28.65 -23.35 13.02
CA LEU A 24 27.38 -23.12 12.34
C LEU A 24 26.35 -24.14 12.87
N ILE A 25 25.35 -23.66 13.58
CA ILE A 25 24.19 -24.47 14.02
C ILE A 25 23.47 -24.95 12.74
N PRO A 26 23.38 -26.25 12.46
CA PRO A 26 22.57 -26.74 11.37
C PRO A 26 21.10 -26.46 11.67
N ARG A 27 20.41 -25.77 10.77
CA ARG A 27 18.95 -25.61 10.83
C ARG A 27 18.30 -27.00 10.76
N SER A 28 17.67 -27.42 11.84
CA SER A 28 16.79 -28.60 11.83
C SER A 28 15.53 -28.30 11.00
N PRO A 29 14.90 -29.31 10.36
CA PRO A 29 13.59 -29.13 9.72
C PRO A 29 12.60 -28.63 10.75
N ARG A 30 11.82 -27.60 10.40
CA ARG A 30 10.76 -27.07 11.26
C ARG A 30 9.71 -28.14 11.46
N ASP A 31 9.75 -28.80 12.63
CA ASP A 31 8.59 -29.50 13.15
C ASP A 31 7.49 -28.44 13.41
N SER A 32 6.32 -28.69 12.86
CA SER A 32 5.10 -27.94 13.06
C SER A 32 4.54 -28.12 14.49
N GLY A 33 5.35 -27.76 15.49
CA GLY A 33 4.97 -27.68 16.88
C GLY A 33 4.48 -26.26 17.20
N GLY A 34 3.17 -26.04 17.09
CA GLY A 34 2.55 -24.80 17.53
C GLY A 34 2.86 -24.54 19.00
N TRP A 35 3.31 -23.33 19.30
CA TRP A 35 3.35 -22.82 20.66
C TRP A 35 1.91 -22.83 21.19
N PRO A 36 1.60 -23.52 22.32
CA PRO A 36 0.31 -23.36 22.95
C PRO A 36 0.29 -22.02 23.67
N CYS A 37 -0.12 -20.97 22.95
CA CYS A 37 -0.64 -19.79 23.64
C CYS A 37 -1.96 -20.24 24.28
N PRO A 38 -2.14 -20.20 25.59
CA PRO A 38 -3.45 -20.47 26.17
C PRO A 38 -4.35 -19.27 25.79
N VAL A 39 -5.08 -19.41 24.70
CA VAL A 39 -6.24 -18.56 24.47
C VAL A 39 -7.19 -18.84 25.66
N PRO A 40 -7.59 -17.83 26.45
CA PRO A 40 -8.58 -18.05 27.48
C PRO A 40 -9.81 -18.61 26.77
N THR A 41 -10.15 -19.84 27.10
CA THR A 41 -11.42 -20.45 26.68
C THR A 41 -12.50 -19.60 27.31
N LEU A 42 -13.15 -18.76 26.52
CA LEU A 42 -14.41 -18.16 26.92
C LEU A 42 -15.33 -19.33 27.26
N GLN A 43 -15.68 -19.45 28.52
CA GLN A 43 -16.66 -20.44 28.99
C GLN A 43 -17.94 -20.16 28.20
N GLN A 44 -18.31 -21.10 27.33
CA GLN A 44 -19.62 -21.08 26.69
C GLN A 44 -20.66 -21.17 27.80
N PRO A 45 -21.68 -20.32 27.79
CA PRO A 45 -22.81 -20.51 28.71
C PRO A 45 -23.46 -21.86 28.40
N SER A 46 -23.80 -22.55 29.45
CA SER A 46 -24.41 -23.88 29.44
C SER A 46 -25.63 -23.96 28.52
N ASN A 47 -25.62 -24.99 27.66
CA ASN A 47 -26.73 -25.43 26.82
C ASN A 47 -28.08 -25.36 27.56
N ASN A 48 -28.93 -24.44 27.11
CA ASN A 48 -30.38 -24.62 27.19
C ASN A 48 -30.92 -24.48 25.76
N ASP A 49 -31.40 -25.59 25.30
CA ASP A 49 -32.19 -25.99 24.18
C ASP A 49 -33.02 -24.84 23.54
N MET A 50 -32.43 -24.18 22.56
CA MET A 50 -33.05 -23.58 21.37
C MET A 50 -32.05 -23.79 20.24
N SER A 51 -32.45 -24.34 19.13
CA SER A 51 -31.69 -24.49 17.94
C SER A 51 -31.09 -23.12 17.57
N GLN A 52 -29.82 -22.88 17.97
CA GLN A 52 -29.09 -21.66 17.51
C GLN A 52 -28.98 -21.77 16.00
N GLU A 53 -29.84 -21.05 15.28
CA GLU A 53 -29.67 -20.83 13.87
C GLU A 53 -28.25 -20.32 13.64
N LYS A 54 -27.50 -21.06 12.84
CA LYS A 54 -26.08 -20.74 12.61
C LYS A 54 -26.00 -19.44 11.82
N ILE A 55 -25.47 -18.39 12.44
CA ILE A 55 -25.14 -17.15 11.73
C ILE A 55 -24.13 -17.49 10.65
N THR A 56 -24.45 -17.12 9.41
CA THR A 56 -23.71 -17.45 8.20
C THR A 56 -23.36 -16.18 7.45
N GLU A 57 -22.11 -16.08 6.96
CA GLU A 57 -21.67 -14.98 6.12
C GLU A 57 -22.11 -15.18 4.68
N VAL A 58 -22.47 -14.10 3.99
CA VAL A 58 -22.91 -14.14 2.58
C VAL A 58 -21.84 -14.75 1.68
N GLY A 59 -20.55 -14.47 1.93
CA GLY A 59 -19.44 -15.04 1.15
C GLY A 59 -19.32 -16.56 1.21
N SER A 60 -19.98 -17.23 2.18
CA SER A 60 -19.95 -18.70 2.34
C SER A 60 -21.25 -19.40 1.92
N LEU A 61 -22.21 -18.70 1.28
CA LEU A 61 -23.52 -19.27 0.93
C LEU A 61 -23.43 -20.46 -0.01
N ALA A 62 -22.41 -20.56 -0.83
CA ALA A 62 -22.15 -21.74 -1.67
C ALA A 62 -22.13 -23.05 -0.88
N ASP A 63 -21.59 -23.02 0.33
CA ASP A 63 -21.48 -24.21 1.20
C ASP A 63 -22.80 -24.54 1.94
N HIS A 64 -23.83 -23.70 1.78
CA HIS A 64 -25.09 -23.79 2.53
C HIS A 64 -26.33 -23.98 1.66
N VAL A 65 -26.17 -24.26 0.37
CA VAL A 65 -27.30 -24.52 -0.54
C VAL A 65 -28.22 -25.63 -0.03
N GLY A 66 -29.53 -25.38 -0.01
CA GLY A 66 -30.55 -26.30 0.50
C GLY A 66 -30.64 -26.38 2.05
N THR A 67 -29.89 -25.53 2.77
CA THR A 67 -29.97 -25.46 4.23
C THR A 67 -30.52 -24.11 4.69
N SER A 68 -31.08 -24.08 5.91
CA SER A 68 -31.51 -22.83 6.54
C SER A 68 -30.35 -22.13 7.23
N VAL A 69 -30.24 -20.83 6.99
CA VAL A 69 -29.22 -19.95 7.55
C VAL A 69 -29.84 -18.68 8.14
N THR A 70 -29.10 -18.03 9.04
CA THR A 70 -29.40 -16.67 9.51
C THR A 70 -28.26 -15.74 9.13
N ILE A 71 -28.58 -14.65 8.41
CA ILE A 71 -27.64 -13.63 7.94
C ILE A 71 -27.93 -12.33 8.69
N LEU A 72 -26.90 -11.74 9.29
CA LEU A 72 -26.97 -10.41 9.90
C LEU A 72 -26.32 -9.39 8.95
N GLY A 73 -27.03 -8.29 8.67
CA GLY A 73 -26.48 -7.32 7.73
C GLY A 73 -27.29 -6.04 7.63
N TRP A 74 -26.97 -5.26 6.63
CA TRP A 74 -27.60 -3.97 6.36
C TRP A 74 -28.38 -4.00 5.04
N VAL A 75 -29.57 -3.43 5.05
CA VAL A 75 -30.44 -3.33 3.86
C VAL A 75 -29.82 -2.40 2.83
N GLU A 76 -29.49 -2.92 1.66
CA GLU A 76 -29.05 -2.13 0.50
C GLU A 76 -30.26 -1.57 -0.26
N SER A 77 -31.27 -2.42 -0.48
CA SER A 77 -32.53 -2.03 -1.15
C SER A 77 -33.66 -2.97 -0.85
N THR A 78 -34.88 -2.49 -0.98
CA THR A 78 -36.10 -3.30 -0.91
C THR A 78 -36.96 -3.04 -2.14
N ARG A 79 -37.72 -4.04 -2.56
CA ARG A 79 -38.77 -3.92 -3.57
C ARG A 79 -39.88 -4.91 -3.31
N SER A 80 -41.12 -4.54 -3.62
CA SER A 80 -42.26 -5.45 -3.54
C SER A 80 -43.08 -5.37 -4.81
N HIS A 81 -43.63 -6.49 -5.25
CA HIS A 81 -44.58 -6.57 -6.36
C HIS A 81 -45.66 -7.58 -5.98
N GLY A 82 -46.84 -7.06 -5.68
CA GLY A 82 -48.01 -7.85 -5.32
C GLY A 82 -47.81 -8.70 -4.05
N LYS A 83 -47.55 -10.00 -4.21
CA LYS A 83 -47.38 -10.94 -3.09
C LYS A 83 -45.91 -11.41 -2.89
N VAL A 84 -45.00 -10.84 -3.66
CA VAL A 84 -43.57 -11.16 -3.61
C VAL A 84 -42.81 -9.91 -3.22
N GLY A 85 -41.96 -10.04 -2.22
CA GLY A 85 -41.04 -8.99 -1.78
C GLY A 85 -39.59 -9.45 -1.95
N PHE A 86 -38.71 -8.48 -2.08
CA PHE A 86 -37.27 -8.67 -2.19
C PHE A 86 -36.57 -7.71 -1.24
N VAL A 87 -35.59 -8.19 -0.51
CA VAL A 87 -34.66 -7.40 0.27
C VAL A 87 -33.24 -7.77 -0.13
N VAL A 88 -32.42 -6.81 -0.47
CA VAL A 88 -30.98 -7.04 -0.69
C VAL A 88 -30.25 -6.64 0.57
N VAL A 89 -29.50 -7.59 1.16
CA VAL A 89 -28.75 -7.42 2.39
C VAL A 89 -27.26 -7.54 2.12
N ARG A 90 -26.50 -6.67 2.75
CA ARG A 90 -25.04 -6.63 2.76
C ARG A 90 -24.53 -6.97 4.15
N ASP A 91 -23.57 -7.91 4.25
CA ASP A 91 -22.94 -8.28 5.53
C ASP A 91 -21.44 -7.93 5.63
N GLY A 92 -20.88 -7.29 4.57
CA GLY A 92 -19.45 -7.01 4.47
C GLY A 92 -18.65 -8.06 3.71
N THR A 93 -19.10 -9.31 3.62
CA THR A 93 -18.50 -10.36 2.79
C THR A 93 -19.14 -10.44 1.40
N GLY A 94 -20.38 -9.98 1.25
CA GLY A 94 -21.09 -9.99 -0.01
C GLY A 94 -22.46 -9.30 0.04
N LEU A 95 -23.23 -9.51 -1.04
CA LEU A 95 -24.62 -9.11 -1.19
C LEU A 95 -25.47 -10.38 -1.42
N VAL A 96 -26.62 -10.45 -0.76
CA VAL A 96 -27.59 -11.52 -0.99
C VAL A 96 -28.99 -10.96 -1.16
N GLN A 97 -29.77 -11.57 -2.05
CA GLN A 97 -31.20 -11.28 -2.21
C GLN A 97 -32.01 -12.22 -1.33
N GLY A 98 -32.80 -11.67 -0.41
CA GLY A 98 -33.87 -12.39 0.26
C GLY A 98 -35.18 -12.29 -0.52
N VAL A 99 -35.85 -13.43 -0.76
CA VAL A 99 -37.15 -13.51 -1.43
C VAL A 99 -38.23 -13.81 -0.39
N LEU A 100 -39.18 -12.91 -0.28
CA LEU A 100 -40.27 -12.97 0.70
C LEU A 100 -41.59 -13.28 -0.01
N LEU A 101 -42.29 -14.33 0.40
CA LEU A 101 -43.60 -14.68 -0.09
C LEU A 101 -44.65 -14.35 0.98
N LYS A 102 -45.56 -13.44 0.68
CA LYS A 102 -46.57 -12.92 1.65
C LYS A 102 -47.40 -14.01 2.32
N LYS A 103 -47.63 -15.12 1.64
CA LYS A 103 -48.42 -16.28 2.15
C LYS A 103 -47.61 -17.20 3.11
N GLU A 104 -46.28 -17.09 3.09
CA GLU A 104 -45.33 -17.98 3.79
C GLU A 104 -44.74 -17.30 5.03
N LEU A 105 -44.92 -15.99 5.14
CA LEU A 105 -44.36 -15.18 6.21
C LEU A 105 -45.43 -14.79 7.25
N PRO A 106 -45.03 -14.59 8.51
CA PRO A 106 -45.82 -13.88 9.50
C PRO A 106 -46.22 -12.48 9.02
N GLU A 107 -47.40 -12.01 9.44
CA GLU A 107 -47.93 -10.69 8.98
C GLU A 107 -47.03 -9.52 9.38
N ASP A 108 -46.38 -9.60 10.54
CA ASP A 108 -45.41 -8.63 11.06
C ASP A 108 -44.13 -8.58 10.22
N ALA A 109 -43.60 -9.72 9.76
CA ALA A 109 -42.42 -9.76 8.90
C ALA A 109 -42.69 -9.13 7.52
N TRP A 110 -43.90 -9.31 6.97
CA TRP A 110 -44.28 -8.62 5.73
C TRP A 110 -44.46 -7.09 5.94
N ALA A 111 -45.11 -6.69 7.04
CA ALA A 111 -45.25 -5.27 7.40
C ALA A 111 -43.86 -4.61 7.62
N LEU A 112 -42.93 -5.35 8.20
CA LEU A 112 -41.56 -4.87 8.38
C LEU A 112 -40.89 -4.61 7.02
N LEU A 113 -40.96 -5.53 6.04
CA LEU A 113 -40.40 -5.32 4.71
C LEU A 113 -40.88 -4.01 4.07
N GLU A 114 -42.18 -3.68 4.22
CA GLU A 114 -42.78 -2.46 3.66
C GLU A 114 -42.29 -1.18 4.36
N SER A 115 -41.76 -1.30 5.56
CA SER A 115 -41.23 -0.17 6.36
C SER A 115 -39.72 -0.05 6.35
N LEU A 116 -38.96 -1.06 5.87
CA LEU A 116 -37.52 -1.01 5.80
C LEU A 116 -37.02 0.09 4.87
N THR A 117 -36.06 0.84 5.35
CA THR A 117 -35.29 1.84 4.58
C THR A 117 -33.86 1.39 4.37
N GLN A 118 -33.17 2.04 3.45
CA GLN A 118 -31.76 1.80 3.20
C GLN A 118 -30.94 1.92 4.51
N GLU A 119 -29.98 1.01 4.69
CA GLU A 119 -29.07 0.92 5.84
C GLU A 119 -29.74 0.52 7.18
N CYS A 120 -31.00 0.13 7.22
CA CYS A 120 -31.53 -0.61 8.38
C CYS A 120 -30.67 -1.87 8.59
N SER A 121 -30.29 -2.19 9.84
CA SER A 121 -29.68 -3.47 10.14
C SER A 121 -30.75 -4.51 10.47
N VAL A 122 -30.60 -5.71 9.90
CA VAL A 122 -31.60 -6.78 9.96
C VAL A 122 -30.96 -8.14 10.23
N SER A 123 -31.79 -9.03 10.78
CA SER A 123 -31.58 -10.48 10.78
C SER A 123 -32.50 -11.11 9.75
N LEU A 124 -31.93 -11.84 8.79
CA LEU A 124 -32.61 -12.51 7.69
C LEU A 124 -32.42 -14.02 7.82
N SER A 125 -33.48 -14.77 8.06
CA SER A 125 -33.43 -16.23 8.16
C SER A 125 -34.17 -16.89 7.01
N GLY A 126 -33.62 -17.99 6.48
CA GLY A 126 -34.27 -18.73 5.40
C GLY A 126 -33.38 -19.76 4.72
N GLU A 127 -33.93 -20.45 3.74
CA GLU A 127 -33.25 -21.49 2.94
C GLU A 127 -32.45 -20.88 1.81
N VAL A 128 -31.16 -21.26 1.70
CA VAL A 128 -30.28 -20.83 0.60
C VAL A 128 -30.59 -21.60 -0.67
N ARG A 129 -30.68 -20.88 -1.81
CA ARG A 129 -30.95 -21.42 -3.15
C ARG A 129 -29.98 -20.86 -4.16
N GLU A 130 -29.60 -21.67 -5.14
CA GLU A 130 -28.88 -21.17 -6.32
C GLU A 130 -29.82 -20.34 -7.21
N GLU A 131 -29.44 -19.12 -7.54
CA GLU A 131 -30.12 -18.24 -8.50
C GLU A 131 -29.04 -17.38 -9.22
N PRO A 132 -28.61 -17.80 -10.42
CA PRO A 132 -27.54 -17.13 -11.16
C PRO A 132 -27.77 -15.64 -11.47
N ARG A 133 -29.03 -15.16 -11.39
CA ARG A 133 -29.36 -13.75 -11.60
C ARG A 133 -29.37 -12.92 -10.32
N ALA A 134 -29.31 -13.59 -9.16
CA ALA A 134 -29.21 -12.90 -7.89
C ALA A 134 -27.76 -12.42 -7.62
N PRO A 135 -27.55 -11.35 -6.84
CA PRO A 135 -26.22 -10.95 -6.40
C PRO A 135 -25.46 -12.14 -5.79
N GLY A 136 -24.24 -12.39 -6.26
CA GLY A 136 -23.41 -13.50 -5.79
C GLY A 136 -23.85 -14.90 -6.26
N GLY A 137 -24.90 -15.01 -7.10
CA GLY A 137 -25.38 -16.30 -7.63
C GLY A 137 -26.29 -17.09 -6.68
N TYR A 138 -26.64 -16.53 -5.53
CA TYR A 138 -27.48 -17.16 -4.50
C TYR A 138 -28.58 -16.24 -4.00
N GLU A 139 -29.71 -16.84 -3.58
CA GLU A 139 -30.77 -16.14 -2.88
C GLU A 139 -31.20 -16.90 -1.62
N VAL A 140 -31.89 -16.21 -0.73
CA VAL A 140 -32.47 -16.80 0.48
C VAL A 140 -34.00 -16.77 0.38
N GLY A 141 -34.64 -17.93 0.38
CA GLY A 141 -36.10 -18.04 0.57
C GLY A 141 -36.43 -17.71 2.02
N VAL A 142 -36.87 -16.47 2.27
CA VAL A 142 -37.00 -15.91 3.62
C VAL A 142 -38.14 -16.53 4.40
N THR A 143 -37.83 -17.03 5.60
CA THR A 143 -38.80 -17.55 6.59
C THR A 143 -38.91 -16.65 7.82
N GLY A 144 -37.90 -15.79 8.07
CA GLY A 144 -37.85 -14.82 9.15
C GLY A 144 -37.14 -13.54 8.77
N LEU A 145 -37.65 -12.40 9.20
CA LEU A 145 -37.04 -11.08 9.02
C LEU A 145 -37.26 -10.26 10.28
N GLU A 146 -36.19 -9.79 10.89
CA GLU A 146 -36.21 -9.01 12.13
C GLU A 146 -35.40 -7.71 11.96
N LEU A 147 -35.91 -6.61 12.51
CA LEU A 147 -35.21 -5.33 12.58
C LEU A 147 -34.29 -5.33 13.80
N LEU A 148 -32.98 -5.16 13.56
CA LEU A 148 -31.97 -4.99 14.62
C LEU A 148 -31.74 -3.51 14.94
N GLY A 149 -31.74 -2.64 13.92
CA GLY A 149 -31.56 -1.22 14.06
C GLY A 149 -32.21 -0.45 12.92
N ALA A 150 -33.03 0.53 13.27
CA ALA A 150 -33.66 1.42 12.30
C ALA A 150 -32.64 2.40 11.69
N SER A 151 -32.90 2.83 10.47
CA SER A 151 -32.17 3.90 9.78
C SER A 151 -33.09 5.09 9.55
N GLU A 152 -32.55 6.28 9.80
CA GLU A 152 -33.18 7.51 9.32
C GLU A 152 -33.06 7.64 7.79
N GLU A 153 -33.53 8.75 7.20
CA GLU A 153 -33.34 8.98 5.78
C GLU A 153 -31.84 9.02 5.44
N TYR A 154 -31.37 7.99 4.71
CA TYR A 154 -29.95 7.85 4.40
C TYR A 154 -29.53 8.93 3.38
N PRO A 155 -28.50 9.75 3.66
CA PRO A 155 -28.20 10.92 2.83
C PRO A 155 -27.71 10.57 1.42
N ILE A 156 -27.05 9.40 1.24
CA ILE A 156 -26.56 8.96 -0.07
C ILE A 156 -27.65 8.11 -0.74
N GLN A 157 -28.47 8.76 -1.53
CA GLN A 157 -29.56 8.13 -2.28
C GLN A 157 -29.04 7.50 -3.59
N PRO A 158 -29.79 6.57 -4.24
CA PRO A 158 -29.42 5.97 -5.53
C PRO A 158 -29.62 6.96 -6.70
N LYS A 159 -28.82 8.03 -6.68
CA LYS A 159 -28.73 9.08 -7.71
C LYS A 159 -27.29 9.58 -7.76
N GLU A 160 -26.94 10.32 -8.80
CA GLU A 160 -25.65 10.98 -8.89
C GLU A 160 -25.48 12.04 -7.80
N HIS A 161 -24.35 12.02 -7.11
CA HIS A 161 -23.97 12.99 -6.10
C HIS A 161 -22.65 13.66 -6.47
N GLY A 162 -22.55 14.96 -6.17
CA GLY A 162 -21.31 15.70 -6.33
C GLY A 162 -20.22 15.18 -5.39
N ILE A 163 -18.97 15.24 -5.84
CA ILE A 163 -17.83 14.68 -5.10
C ILE A 163 -17.62 15.31 -3.73
N GLU A 164 -17.87 16.61 -3.58
CA GLU A 164 -17.73 17.29 -2.29
C GLU A 164 -18.75 16.76 -1.27
N PHE A 165 -19.99 16.57 -1.70
CA PHE A 165 -21.02 15.94 -0.86
C PHE A 165 -20.63 14.53 -0.42
N LEU A 166 -20.10 13.70 -1.34
CA LEU A 166 -19.63 12.35 -1.02
C LEU A 166 -18.46 12.36 -0.05
N LEU A 167 -17.54 13.31 -0.19
CA LEU A 167 -16.42 13.48 0.72
C LEU A 167 -16.87 14.00 2.10
N ASP A 168 -17.88 14.87 2.18
CA ASP A 168 -18.47 15.29 3.46
C ASP A 168 -19.15 14.15 4.20
N HIS A 169 -19.63 13.16 3.44
CA HIS A 169 -20.24 11.93 3.95
C HIS A 169 -19.33 10.72 3.79
N ARG A 170 -18.00 10.90 3.79
CA ARG A 170 -17.04 9.83 3.48
C ARG A 170 -17.24 8.56 4.32
N HIS A 171 -17.54 8.71 5.61
CA HIS A 171 -17.83 7.61 6.54
C HIS A 171 -19.05 6.78 6.16
N LEU A 172 -20.00 7.36 5.43
CA LEU A 172 -21.15 6.67 4.85
C LEU A 172 -20.85 6.18 3.43
N TRP A 173 -20.16 7.00 2.63
CA TRP A 173 -19.81 6.63 1.26
C TRP A 173 -18.96 5.37 1.16
N LEU A 174 -18.16 5.05 2.17
CA LEU A 174 -17.42 3.78 2.28
C LEU A 174 -18.30 2.54 2.10
N ARG A 175 -19.60 2.64 2.38
CA ARG A 175 -20.56 1.53 2.27
C ARG A 175 -20.96 1.23 0.83
N SER A 176 -20.70 2.13 -0.13
CA SER A 176 -21.03 1.91 -1.54
C SER A 176 -20.19 0.79 -2.15
N SER A 177 -20.75 0.08 -3.13
CA SER A 177 -20.08 -1.06 -3.79
C SER A 177 -18.73 -0.68 -4.40
N LEU A 178 -18.65 0.47 -5.10
CA LEU A 178 -17.41 0.94 -5.72
C LEU A 178 -16.31 1.22 -4.69
N GLN A 179 -16.66 1.86 -3.55
CA GLN A 179 -15.67 2.17 -2.51
C GLN A 179 -15.21 0.90 -1.79
N ARG A 180 -16.12 -0.02 -1.52
CA ARG A 180 -15.78 -1.33 -0.93
C ARG A 180 -14.85 -2.11 -1.85
N ALA A 181 -15.16 -2.20 -3.12
CA ALA A 181 -14.31 -2.90 -4.10
C ALA A 181 -12.90 -2.28 -4.16
N GLY A 182 -12.78 -0.96 -4.29
CA GLY A 182 -11.47 -0.28 -4.30
C GLY A 182 -10.66 -0.53 -3.03
N LEU A 183 -11.30 -0.50 -1.85
CA LEU A 183 -10.62 -0.75 -0.57
C LEU A 183 -10.29 -2.24 -0.34
N ARG A 184 -11.03 -3.19 -0.95
CA ARG A 184 -10.64 -4.61 -0.96
C ARG A 184 -9.41 -4.84 -1.83
N VAL A 185 -9.33 -4.23 -3.02
CA VAL A 185 -8.10 -4.25 -3.82
C VAL A 185 -6.92 -3.65 -3.03
N ARG A 186 -7.15 -2.51 -2.33
CA ARG A 186 -6.12 -1.94 -1.45
C ARG A 186 -5.64 -2.95 -0.41
N HIS A 187 -6.56 -3.62 0.28
CA HIS A 187 -6.23 -4.63 1.28
C HIS A 187 -5.36 -5.77 0.72
N GLU A 188 -5.72 -6.29 -0.46
CA GLU A 188 -4.92 -7.34 -1.12
C GLU A 188 -3.55 -6.85 -1.56
N VAL A 189 -3.43 -5.61 -2.04
CA VAL A 189 -2.14 -5.00 -2.38
C VAL A 189 -1.27 -4.83 -1.13
N GLU A 190 -1.83 -4.37 0.00
CA GLU A 190 -1.12 -4.27 1.27
C GLU A 190 -0.62 -5.64 1.75
N GLN A 191 -1.47 -6.66 1.70
CA GLN A 191 -1.08 -8.02 2.06
C GLN A 191 -0.01 -8.56 1.11
N ALA A 192 -0.15 -8.33 -0.19
CA ALA A 192 0.83 -8.74 -1.19
C ALA A 192 2.22 -8.10 -0.94
N ILE A 193 2.26 -6.82 -0.56
CA ILE A 193 3.51 -6.14 -0.16
C ILE A 193 4.18 -6.91 1.00
N HIS A 194 3.42 -7.22 2.06
CA HIS A 194 3.97 -7.90 3.21
C HIS A 194 4.45 -9.32 2.89
N ASP A 195 3.66 -10.08 2.13
CA ASP A 195 4.03 -11.44 1.68
C ASP A 195 5.29 -11.40 0.81
N TYR A 196 5.38 -10.48 -0.15
CA TYR A 196 6.51 -10.31 -1.06
C TYR A 196 7.84 -10.12 -0.31
N PHE A 197 7.86 -9.18 0.64
CA PHE A 197 9.07 -8.85 1.39
C PHE A 197 9.41 -9.92 2.44
N TYR A 198 8.41 -10.51 3.09
CA TYR A 198 8.60 -11.60 4.03
C TYR A 198 9.25 -12.83 3.37
N ASP A 199 8.75 -13.23 2.19
CA ASP A 199 9.27 -14.39 1.45
C ASP A 199 10.70 -14.20 0.92
N ARG A 200 11.17 -12.93 0.85
CA ARG A 200 12.51 -12.55 0.41
C ARG A 200 13.47 -12.20 1.55
N ASP A 201 13.13 -12.58 2.79
CA ASP A 201 13.93 -12.36 4.00
C ASP A 201 14.16 -10.84 4.32
N PHE A 202 13.23 -9.96 3.98
CA PHE A 202 13.27 -8.58 4.45
C PHE A 202 12.73 -8.48 5.87
N VAL A 203 13.35 -7.62 6.67
CA VAL A 203 12.87 -7.27 8.01
C VAL A 203 12.08 -5.97 7.95
N ARG A 204 10.84 -5.99 8.42
CA ARG A 204 10.06 -4.76 8.59
C ARG A 204 10.57 -3.97 9.78
N VAL A 205 10.80 -2.68 9.57
CA VAL A 205 11.25 -1.73 10.58
C VAL A 205 10.25 -0.58 10.65
N ASP A 206 9.65 -0.35 11.81
CA ASP A 206 8.75 0.79 12.00
C ASP A 206 9.59 2.06 12.27
N THR A 207 9.29 3.12 11.52
CA THR A 207 10.01 4.40 11.61
C THR A 207 9.21 5.44 12.38
N PRO A 208 9.87 6.43 13.02
CA PRO A 208 9.17 7.47 13.76
C PRO A 208 8.30 8.33 12.84
N ILE A 209 7.07 8.63 13.29
CA ILE A 209 6.19 9.61 12.62
C ILE A 209 6.61 11.04 12.96
N LEU A 210 7.06 11.27 14.20
CA LEU A 210 7.62 12.57 14.64
C LEU A 210 9.12 12.56 14.44
N THR A 211 9.64 13.55 13.72
CA THR A 211 11.07 13.66 13.41
C THR A 211 11.56 15.11 13.56
N SER A 212 12.85 15.26 13.83
CA SER A 212 13.54 16.56 13.77
C SER A 212 14.27 16.79 12.45
N SER A 213 14.28 15.80 11.55
CA SER A 213 15.03 15.82 10.28
C SER A 213 14.07 15.96 9.09
N ILE A 214 14.54 16.65 8.06
CA ILE A 214 13.81 16.84 6.81
C ILE A 214 14.24 15.72 5.85
N GLY A 215 13.30 14.91 5.38
CA GLY A 215 13.58 13.81 4.47
C GLY A 215 13.56 14.22 3.00
N GLU A 216 12.62 15.09 2.61
CA GLU A 216 12.37 15.48 1.23
C GLU A 216 12.55 16.99 1.02
N SER A 217 11.58 17.80 1.40
CA SER A 217 11.58 19.24 1.15
C SER A 217 11.17 20.04 2.37
N ALA A 218 11.98 21.05 2.71
CA ALA A 218 11.68 21.99 3.78
C ALA A 218 10.39 22.79 3.55
N GLY A 219 9.96 22.94 2.30
CA GLY A 219 8.77 23.71 1.94
C GLY A 219 7.44 22.98 2.14
N THR A 220 7.46 21.69 2.45
CA THR A 220 6.26 20.83 2.53
C THR A 220 6.13 20.08 3.85
N LEU A 221 6.58 20.69 4.97
CA LEU A 221 6.52 20.13 6.32
C LEU A 221 5.24 20.50 7.05
N PHE A 222 4.69 19.54 7.81
CA PHE A 222 3.76 19.80 8.91
C PHE A 222 4.55 19.90 10.20
N GLU A 223 4.61 21.10 10.77
CA GLU A 223 5.32 21.37 12.02
C GLU A 223 4.39 21.20 13.22
N THR A 224 4.92 20.69 14.33
CA THR A 224 4.25 20.57 15.62
C THR A 224 5.20 20.90 16.77
N ASP A 225 4.64 21.24 17.93
CA ASP A 225 5.42 21.39 19.15
C ASP A 225 5.66 20.03 19.81
N TYR A 226 6.91 19.71 20.11
CA TYR A 226 7.30 18.50 20.84
C TYR A 226 7.98 18.90 22.15
N PHE A 227 7.18 19.15 23.19
CA PHE A 227 7.64 19.54 24.52
C PHE A 227 8.54 20.81 24.54
N GLY A 228 8.24 21.77 23.67
CA GLY A 228 9.00 23.02 23.54
C GLY A 228 10.09 23.00 22.46
N GLU A 229 10.25 21.90 21.74
CA GLU A 229 11.12 21.78 20.57
C GLU A 229 10.28 21.62 19.29
N PRO A 230 10.71 22.17 18.13
CA PRO A 230 10.04 21.95 16.87
C PRO A 230 10.23 20.51 16.41
N ALA A 231 9.14 19.85 16.03
CA ALA A 231 9.13 18.55 15.38
C ALA A 231 8.26 18.60 14.12
N PHE A 232 8.45 17.64 13.24
CA PHE A 232 7.74 17.54 11.98
C PHE A 232 7.07 16.17 11.85
N LEU A 233 5.94 16.11 11.14
CA LEU A 233 5.42 14.84 10.65
C LEU A 233 6.31 14.35 9.51
N ALA A 234 6.71 13.08 9.56
CA ALA A 234 7.68 12.49 8.64
C ALA A 234 7.16 12.50 7.18
N GLN A 235 8.00 13.00 6.26
CA GLN A 235 7.73 12.97 4.82
C GLN A 235 8.13 11.63 4.17
N THR A 236 8.94 10.83 4.88
CA THR A 236 9.50 9.53 4.49
C THR A 236 10.07 8.84 5.72
N GLY A 237 10.07 7.52 5.72
CA GLY A 237 10.80 6.72 6.71
C GLY A 237 12.23 6.38 6.28
N GLN A 238 12.61 6.69 5.04
CA GLN A 238 13.84 6.26 4.38
C GLN A 238 15.10 6.45 5.22
N LEU A 239 15.36 7.66 5.74
CA LEU A 239 16.60 7.95 6.46
C LEU A 239 16.79 7.03 7.68
N TYR A 240 15.70 6.65 8.36
CA TYR A 240 15.73 5.72 9.48
C TYR A 240 15.90 4.26 9.01
N VAL A 241 15.23 3.87 7.92
CA VAL A 241 15.33 2.51 7.37
C VAL A 241 16.73 2.23 6.87
N GLU A 242 17.42 3.20 6.21
CA GLU A 242 18.83 3.07 5.81
C GLU A 242 19.73 2.66 6.99
N THR A 243 19.49 3.20 8.19
CA THR A 243 20.31 2.89 9.37
C THR A 243 20.10 1.47 9.89
N ALA A 244 19.03 0.80 9.50
CA ALA A 244 18.77 -0.59 9.85
C ALA A 244 19.47 -1.60 8.90
N CYS A 245 19.91 -1.16 7.71
CA CYS A 245 20.61 -2.02 6.76
C CYS A 245 21.84 -2.73 7.34
N PRO A 246 22.74 -2.09 8.12
CA PRO A 246 23.89 -2.78 8.72
C PRO A 246 23.51 -3.89 9.69
N ALA A 247 22.31 -3.82 10.28
CA ALA A 247 21.83 -4.84 11.21
C ALA A 247 21.14 -6.02 10.51
N PHE A 248 20.41 -5.77 9.42
CA PHE A 248 19.51 -6.77 8.81
C PHE A 248 19.73 -6.99 7.32
N ARG A 249 20.53 -6.18 6.65
CA ARG A 249 20.85 -6.22 5.21
C ARG A 249 19.70 -5.82 4.28
N LYS A 250 18.51 -6.38 4.46
CA LYS A 250 17.30 -6.11 3.67
C LYS A 250 16.20 -5.67 4.63
N VAL A 251 15.75 -4.46 4.49
CA VAL A 251 14.77 -3.86 5.39
C VAL A 251 13.71 -3.10 4.62
N TYR A 252 12.54 -2.90 5.22
CA TYR A 252 11.53 -2.00 4.68
C TYR A 252 10.69 -1.40 5.78
N CYS A 253 10.18 -0.19 5.57
CA CYS A 253 9.05 0.32 6.33
C CYS A 253 7.80 0.39 5.44
N PHE A 254 6.66 0.36 6.09
CA PHE A 254 5.37 0.56 5.45
C PHE A 254 4.50 1.34 6.43
N GLY A 255 4.25 2.60 6.12
CA GLY A 255 3.61 3.51 7.07
C GLY A 255 3.11 4.82 6.46
N PRO A 256 2.43 5.64 7.29
CA PRO A 256 1.93 6.94 6.86
C PRO A 256 3.08 7.93 6.67
N THR A 257 2.95 8.74 5.63
CA THR A 257 3.82 9.88 5.33
C THR A 257 3.00 11.14 5.12
N PHE A 258 3.61 12.30 5.36
CA PHE A 258 2.92 13.57 5.45
C PHE A 258 3.64 14.64 4.62
N ARG A 259 2.95 15.21 3.64
CA ARG A 259 3.50 16.29 2.80
C ARG A 259 2.51 17.44 2.72
N ALA A 260 2.88 18.61 3.24
CA ALA A 260 2.06 19.83 3.26
C ALA A 260 2.06 20.52 1.89
N GLU A 261 1.96 19.75 0.82
CA GLU A 261 1.93 20.26 -0.55
C GLU A 261 0.63 20.98 -0.86
N LYS A 262 0.74 22.21 -1.37
CA LYS A 262 -0.41 23.01 -1.80
C LYS A 262 -0.85 22.63 -3.22
N SER A 263 -0.99 21.33 -3.47
CA SER A 263 -1.36 20.76 -4.76
C SER A 263 -2.83 20.32 -4.78
N LYS A 264 -3.55 20.63 -5.88
CA LYS A 264 -4.93 20.20 -6.11
C LYS A 264 -5.02 19.15 -7.23
N THR A 265 -3.99 18.36 -7.44
CA THR A 265 -3.99 17.33 -8.49
C THR A 265 -4.76 16.09 -8.07
N ARG A 266 -5.00 15.20 -9.03
CA ARG A 266 -5.65 13.90 -8.79
C ARG A 266 -4.74 12.88 -8.09
N ARG A 267 -3.43 13.17 -7.96
CA ARG A 267 -2.38 12.25 -7.51
C ARG A 267 -1.79 12.62 -6.14
N HIS A 268 -2.27 13.70 -5.47
CA HIS A 268 -1.72 14.16 -4.21
C HIS A 268 -2.72 14.12 -3.06
N LEU A 269 -2.22 13.62 -1.94
CA LEU A 269 -2.83 13.67 -0.62
C LEU A 269 -1.82 14.33 0.33
N THR A 270 -2.28 14.90 1.43
CA THR A 270 -1.39 15.46 2.46
C THR A 270 -0.96 14.42 3.50
N GLU A 271 -1.68 13.30 3.56
CA GLU A 271 -1.37 12.09 4.33
C GLU A 271 -1.65 10.88 3.43
N PHE A 272 -0.67 10.00 3.28
CA PHE A 272 -0.73 8.82 2.42
C PHE A 272 0.23 7.75 2.94
N TRP A 273 0.16 6.54 2.39
CA TRP A 273 1.00 5.42 2.82
C TRP A 273 2.11 5.15 1.83
N MET A 274 3.33 4.96 2.35
CA MET A 274 4.48 4.58 1.55
C MET A 274 5.08 3.25 1.99
N LEU A 275 5.47 2.48 1.00
CA LEU A 275 6.37 1.36 1.14
C LEU A 275 7.78 1.84 0.77
N GLU A 276 8.74 1.65 1.67
CA GLU A 276 10.11 2.15 1.49
C GLU A 276 11.12 1.06 1.88
N PRO A 277 11.53 0.19 0.95
CA PRO A 277 12.59 -0.78 1.17
C PRO A 277 13.97 -0.18 0.97
N GLU A 278 14.96 -0.74 1.70
CA GLU A 278 16.39 -0.44 1.56
C GLU A 278 17.19 -1.73 1.59
N VAL A 279 18.16 -1.86 0.68
CA VAL A 279 18.97 -3.07 0.48
C VAL A 279 20.45 -2.74 0.52
N ALA A 280 21.18 -3.34 1.48
CA ALA A 280 22.62 -3.22 1.57
C ALA A 280 23.30 -4.01 0.45
N PHE A 281 24.37 -3.44 -0.12
CA PHE A 281 25.17 -4.00 -1.23
C PHE A 281 24.40 -4.16 -2.54
N ALA A 282 23.38 -3.31 -2.74
CA ALA A 282 22.64 -3.18 -3.99
C ALA A 282 22.95 -1.83 -4.64
N ASP A 283 23.11 -1.80 -5.93
CA ASP A 283 23.31 -0.59 -6.72
C ASP A 283 21.99 -0.10 -7.37
N SER A 284 22.10 0.84 -8.29
CA SER A 284 20.93 1.40 -8.99
C SER A 284 20.22 0.39 -9.90
N ASP A 285 20.97 -0.52 -10.51
CA ASP A 285 20.39 -1.53 -11.40
C ASP A 285 19.68 -2.63 -10.60
N ASP A 286 20.30 -3.11 -9.51
CA ASP A 286 19.68 -4.04 -8.55
C ASP A 286 18.37 -3.45 -7.98
N ASN A 287 18.35 -2.14 -7.75
CA ASN A 287 17.19 -1.44 -7.24
C ASN A 287 16.02 -1.39 -8.25
N MET A 288 16.33 -1.15 -9.54
CA MET A 288 15.32 -1.20 -10.59
C MET A 288 14.79 -2.63 -10.82
N ASP A 289 15.66 -3.65 -10.74
CA ASP A 289 15.23 -5.05 -10.83
C ASP A 289 14.26 -5.44 -9.71
N LEU A 290 14.53 -4.99 -8.46
CA LEU A 290 13.62 -5.23 -7.33
C LEU A 290 12.27 -4.53 -7.49
N GLN A 291 12.26 -3.30 -8.02
CA GLN A 291 11.03 -2.54 -8.31
C GLN A 291 10.18 -3.23 -9.38
N GLU A 292 10.82 -3.70 -10.45
CA GLU A 292 10.17 -4.43 -11.55
C GLU A 292 9.52 -5.72 -11.05
N ASP A 293 10.27 -6.56 -10.31
CA ASP A 293 9.77 -7.81 -9.74
C ASP A 293 8.60 -7.56 -8.77
N LEU A 294 8.70 -6.54 -7.91
CA LEU A 294 7.63 -6.16 -7.00
C LEU A 294 6.35 -5.75 -7.75
N VAL A 295 6.47 -4.87 -8.75
CA VAL A 295 5.29 -4.36 -9.47
C VAL A 295 4.60 -5.50 -10.22
N CYS A 296 5.35 -6.37 -10.87
CA CYS A 296 4.80 -7.58 -11.52
C CYS A 296 4.06 -8.47 -10.51
N TYR A 297 4.64 -8.68 -9.32
CA TYR A 297 4.03 -9.48 -8.26
C TYR A 297 2.72 -8.86 -7.75
N LEU A 298 2.69 -7.54 -7.50
CA LEU A 298 1.49 -6.84 -7.01
C LEU A 298 0.34 -6.91 -8.03
N VAL A 299 0.65 -6.70 -9.32
CA VAL A 299 -0.33 -6.79 -10.40
C VAL A 299 -0.88 -8.22 -10.51
N GLN A 300 0.00 -9.22 -10.54
CA GLN A 300 -0.41 -10.63 -10.61
C GLN A 300 -1.30 -11.00 -9.43
N ARG A 301 -0.92 -10.62 -8.20
CA ARG A 301 -1.70 -10.89 -6.99
C ARG A 301 -3.09 -10.26 -7.05
N ALA A 302 -3.19 -9.01 -7.53
CA ALA A 302 -4.48 -8.33 -7.69
C ALA A 302 -5.36 -9.03 -8.73
N LEU A 303 -4.81 -9.43 -9.89
CA LEU A 303 -5.54 -10.17 -10.91
C LEU A 303 -6.06 -11.53 -10.40
N GLU A 304 -5.27 -12.23 -9.59
CA GLU A 304 -5.65 -13.53 -9.03
C GLU A 304 -6.72 -13.43 -7.93
N ARG A 305 -6.72 -12.36 -7.15
CA ARG A 305 -7.54 -12.29 -5.91
C ARG A 305 -8.71 -11.33 -5.98
N CYS A 306 -8.72 -10.38 -6.93
CA CYS A 306 -9.69 -9.30 -6.97
C CYS A 306 -10.57 -9.30 -8.22
N SER A 307 -10.82 -10.48 -8.85
CA SER A 307 -11.63 -10.56 -10.06
C SER A 307 -13.03 -9.98 -9.88
N HIS A 308 -13.69 -10.29 -8.76
CA HIS A 308 -15.00 -9.75 -8.42
C HIS A 308 -14.97 -8.23 -8.23
N GLU A 309 -13.96 -7.71 -7.56
CA GLU A 309 -13.77 -6.27 -7.34
C GLU A 309 -13.57 -5.54 -8.67
N PHE A 310 -12.81 -6.12 -9.60
CA PHE A 310 -12.63 -5.57 -10.95
C PHE A 310 -13.93 -5.54 -11.75
N GLU A 311 -14.79 -6.56 -11.64
CA GLU A 311 -16.14 -6.54 -12.22
C GLU A 311 -16.99 -5.40 -11.65
N VAL A 312 -17.00 -5.24 -10.32
CA VAL A 312 -17.73 -4.15 -9.64
C VAL A 312 -17.21 -2.77 -10.04
N LEU A 313 -15.90 -2.64 -10.24
CA LEU A 313 -15.24 -1.39 -10.66
C LEU A 313 -15.36 -1.13 -12.16
N GLU A 314 -15.91 -2.07 -12.94
CA GLU A 314 -15.91 -2.06 -14.41
C GLU A 314 -14.50 -1.83 -14.99
N ARG A 315 -13.48 -2.44 -14.35
CA ARG A 315 -12.07 -2.29 -14.71
C ARG A 315 -11.71 -3.23 -15.87
N ASP A 316 -11.34 -2.67 -17.01
CA ASP A 316 -10.66 -3.43 -18.07
C ASP A 316 -9.25 -3.81 -17.60
N THR A 317 -9.00 -5.10 -17.39
CA THR A 317 -7.74 -5.63 -16.86
C THR A 317 -6.70 -5.93 -17.94
N SER A 318 -7.02 -5.77 -19.22
CA SER A 318 -6.17 -6.17 -20.34
C SER A 318 -4.75 -5.54 -20.30
N GLU A 319 -4.64 -4.27 -19.89
CA GLU A 319 -3.34 -3.64 -19.70
C GLU A 319 -2.56 -4.24 -18.53
N LEU A 320 -3.23 -4.60 -17.42
CA LEU A 320 -2.59 -5.23 -16.27
C LEU A 320 -2.14 -6.67 -16.58
N GLU A 321 -2.93 -7.43 -17.34
CA GLU A 321 -2.60 -8.78 -17.78
C GLU A 321 -1.39 -8.82 -18.72
N ALA A 322 -1.13 -7.72 -19.42
CA ALA A 322 0.02 -7.58 -20.30
C ALA A 322 1.33 -7.19 -19.56
N ILE A 323 1.26 -6.80 -18.26
CA ILE A 323 2.44 -6.41 -17.49
C ILE A 323 3.39 -7.58 -17.29
N ALA A 324 4.58 -7.49 -17.86
CA ALA A 324 5.62 -8.52 -17.77
C ALA A 324 7.01 -7.91 -17.94
N PRO A 325 8.03 -8.44 -17.24
CA PRO A 325 9.40 -7.98 -17.43
C PRO A 325 9.96 -8.42 -18.80
N PRO A 326 10.99 -7.73 -19.34
CA PRO A 326 11.65 -6.55 -18.75
C PRO A 326 10.91 -5.23 -19.06
N PHE A 327 10.94 -4.31 -18.10
CA PHE A 327 10.48 -2.94 -18.35
C PHE A 327 11.53 -2.13 -19.10
N ALA A 328 11.09 -1.16 -19.91
CA ALA A 328 12.00 -0.27 -20.59
C ALA A 328 12.78 0.61 -19.60
N ARG A 329 14.08 0.86 -19.89
CA ARG A 329 14.94 1.77 -19.12
C ARG A 329 15.47 2.83 -20.07
N ILE A 330 15.19 4.11 -19.78
CA ILE A 330 15.62 5.24 -20.58
C ILE A 330 16.32 6.27 -19.69
N SER A 331 17.44 6.81 -20.16
CA SER A 331 18.08 7.88 -19.40
C SER A 331 17.20 9.15 -19.41
N TYR A 332 17.30 9.97 -18.37
CA TYR A 332 16.62 11.27 -18.35
C TYR A 332 16.97 12.12 -19.59
N THR A 333 18.22 12.06 -20.05
CA THR A 333 18.67 12.79 -21.24
C THR A 333 17.91 12.34 -22.49
N ASP A 334 17.78 11.04 -22.70
CA ASP A 334 17.05 10.48 -23.84
C ASP A 334 15.53 10.68 -23.69
N ALA A 335 15.02 10.62 -22.44
CA ALA A 335 13.63 10.93 -22.16
C ALA A 335 13.27 12.37 -22.52
N VAL A 336 14.11 13.34 -22.19
CA VAL A 336 13.93 14.74 -22.60
C VAL A 336 13.95 14.89 -24.13
N ALA A 337 14.83 14.17 -24.83
CA ALA A 337 14.86 14.18 -26.28
C ALA A 337 13.55 13.63 -26.87
N LEU A 338 13.10 12.46 -26.38
CA LEU A 338 11.84 11.83 -26.81
C LEU A 338 10.62 12.71 -26.51
N LEU A 339 10.58 13.36 -25.35
CA LEU A 339 9.51 14.28 -24.98
C LEU A 339 9.44 15.48 -25.93
N ARG A 340 10.58 16.06 -26.29
CA ARG A 340 10.65 17.19 -27.26
C ARG A 340 10.18 16.77 -28.65
N GLU A 341 10.56 15.59 -29.10
CA GLU A 341 10.09 15.04 -30.37
C GLU A 341 8.57 14.87 -30.40
N ASN A 342 7.96 14.64 -29.23
CA ASN A 342 6.51 14.52 -29.04
C ASN A 342 5.81 15.83 -28.59
N GLY A 343 6.49 16.97 -28.70
CA GLY A 343 5.88 18.30 -28.55
C GLY A 343 5.95 18.90 -27.14
N SER A 344 6.70 18.29 -26.20
CA SER A 344 7.00 18.94 -24.91
C SER A 344 8.03 20.07 -25.08
N GLU A 345 7.87 21.14 -24.29
CA GLU A 345 8.80 22.25 -24.21
C GLU A 345 9.84 22.09 -23.08
N ILE A 346 9.94 20.89 -22.48
CA ILE A 346 10.85 20.63 -21.36
C ILE A 346 12.30 20.94 -21.74
N GLU A 347 13.02 21.58 -20.84
CA GLU A 347 14.47 21.82 -20.95
C GLU A 347 15.24 20.84 -20.07
N TRP A 348 16.41 20.39 -20.57
CA TRP A 348 17.30 19.57 -19.77
C TRP A 348 17.68 20.28 -18.45
N GLY A 349 17.62 19.57 -17.34
CA GLY A 349 17.89 20.15 -16.01
C GLY A 349 16.63 20.54 -15.23
N ARG A 350 15.44 20.36 -15.82
CA ARG A 350 14.14 20.50 -15.13
C ARG A 350 13.64 19.13 -14.67
N ASP A 351 12.88 19.11 -13.58
CA ASP A 351 12.16 17.89 -13.20
C ASP A 351 11.01 17.62 -14.20
N LEU A 352 10.65 16.34 -14.39
CA LEU A 352 9.52 16.00 -15.24
C LEU A 352 8.22 16.49 -14.56
N GLY A 353 7.44 17.26 -15.29
CA GLY A 353 6.11 17.64 -14.83
C GLY A 353 5.09 16.51 -15.08
N VAL A 354 3.92 16.64 -14.46
CA VAL A 354 2.80 15.66 -14.64
C VAL A 354 2.50 15.41 -16.12
N SER A 355 2.48 16.46 -16.95
CA SER A 355 2.26 16.36 -18.40
C SER A 355 3.35 15.59 -19.13
N ASP A 356 4.61 15.79 -18.70
CA ASP A 356 5.76 15.12 -19.31
C ASP A 356 5.80 13.63 -18.94
N GLU A 357 5.53 13.29 -17.67
CA GLU A 357 5.41 11.90 -17.21
C GLU A 357 4.31 11.14 -17.95
N MET A 358 3.14 11.78 -18.14
CA MET A 358 2.02 11.19 -18.88
C MET A 358 2.39 10.98 -20.34
N LEU A 359 2.91 12.00 -21.01
CA LEU A 359 3.32 11.94 -22.41
C LEU A 359 4.40 10.88 -22.63
N LEU A 360 5.37 10.78 -21.71
CA LEU A 360 6.45 9.80 -21.81
C LEU A 360 5.93 8.38 -21.61
N SER A 361 5.10 8.15 -20.58
CA SER A 361 4.53 6.81 -20.29
C SER A 361 3.63 6.29 -21.42
N GLU A 362 3.02 7.17 -22.22
CA GLU A 362 2.21 6.80 -23.39
C GLU A 362 3.06 6.28 -24.57
N GLN A 363 4.38 6.53 -24.58
CA GLN A 363 5.28 6.04 -25.64
C GLN A 363 5.69 4.58 -25.45
N PHE A 364 5.32 3.95 -24.33
CA PHE A 364 5.70 2.59 -23.98
C PHE A 364 4.46 1.72 -23.69
N ASP A 365 4.49 0.46 -24.10
CA ASP A 365 3.42 -0.51 -23.82
C ASP A 365 3.51 -1.08 -22.40
N GLN A 366 4.70 -1.04 -21.78
CA GLN A 366 5.01 -1.48 -20.43
C GLN A 366 5.35 -0.28 -19.54
N PRO A 367 5.37 -0.43 -18.21
CA PRO A 367 5.99 0.56 -17.34
C PRO A 367 7.41 0.90 -17.80
N VAL A 368 7.84 2.14 -17.61
CA VAL A 368 9.16 2.61 -18.05
C VAL A 368 9.93 3.25 -16.90
N PHE A 369 11.18 2.83 -16.74
CA PHE A 369 12.11 3.51 -15.85
C PHE A 369 12.75 4.70 -16.58
N VAL A 370 12.70 5.87 -15.95
CA VAL A 370 13.54 7.01 -16.31
C VAL A 370 14.63 7.12 -15.26
N HIS A 371 15.90 7.11 -15.67
CA HIS A 371 17.01 7.09 -14.73
C HIS A 371 18.03 8.19 -14.98
N ASP A 372 18.93 8.41 -14.01
CA ASP A 372 20.02 9.39 -14.08
C ASP A 372 19.53 10.83 -14.28
N TYR A 373 18.63 11.27 -13.40
CA TYR A 373 18.11 12.65 -13.39
C TYR A 373 19.18 13.67 -13.00
N PRO A 374 18.98 14.96 -13.39
CA PRO A 374 19.87 16.03 -12.99
C PRO A 374 19.96 16.16 -11.47
N LYS A 375 21.20 16.25 -10.97
CA LYS A 375 21.52 16.41 -9.53
C LYS A 375 20.79 17.59 -8.88
N ALA A 376 20.56 18.67 -9.63
CA ALA A 376 20.00 19.92 -9.13
C ALA A 376 18.49 19.81 -8.76
N VAL A 377 17.79 18.77 -9.25
CA VAL A 377 16.34 18.58 -9.02
C VAL A 377 16.02 17.36 -8.18
N LYS A 378 17.02 16.65 -7.68
CA LYS A 378 16.86 15.45 -6.86
C LYS A 378 17.50 15.62 -5.47
N ALA A 379 17.03 14.84 -4.50
CA ALA A 379 17.35 14.95 -3.09
C ALA A 379 18.86 14.78 -2.78
N PHE A 380 19.29 15.33 -1.66
CA PHE A 380 20.70 15.41 -1.22
C PHE A 380 21.38 14.06 -1.00
N TYR A 381 20.62 13.04 -0.67
CA TYR A 381 21.12 11.71 -0.31
C TYR A 381 21.37 10.79 -1.51
N MET A 382 21.02 11.21 -2.72
CA MET A 382 21.19 10.40 -3.92
C MET A 382 22.64 10.43 -4.40
N LYS A 383 23.16 9.26 -4.79
CA LYS A 383 24.55 9.10 -5.22
C LYS A 383 24.83 9.84 -6.52
N GLU A 384 25.89 10.64 -6.52
CA GLU A 384 26.38 11.28 -7.73
C GLU A 384 26.79 10.24 -8.78
N ASN A 385 26.33 10.39 -10.03
CA ASN A 385 26.69 9.49 -11.11
C ASN A 385 28.17 9.69 -11.50
N PRO A 386 29.04 8.66 -11.35
CA PRO A 386 30.45 8.80 -11.66
C PRO A 386 30.74 9.02 -13.16
N GLU A 387 29.80 8.65 -14.03
CA GLU A 387 29.94 8.80 -15.49
C GLU A 387 29.51 10.18 -15.97
N ASP A 388 28.52 10.81 -15.29
CA ASP A 388 28.08 12.18 -15.53
C ASP A 388 27.76 12.88 -14.19
N PRO A 389 28.71 13.63 -13.63
CA PRO A 389 28.52 14.31 -12.33
C PRO A 389 27.40 15.36 -12.27
N ARG A 390 26.77 15.68 -13.41
CA ARG A 390 25.58 16.53 -13.45
C ARG A 390 24.33 15.78 -13.04
N THR A 391 24.38 14.45 -12.98
CA THR A 391 23.26 13.56 -12.68
C THR A 391 23.49 12.76 -11.39
N VAL A 392 22.44 12.10 -10.92
CA VAL A 392 22.50 11.18 -9.77
C VAL A 392 21.94 9.81 -10.18
N ARG A 393 22.43 8.75 -9.55
CA ARG A 393 21.97 7.36 -9.72
C ARG A 393 20.60 7.17 -9.08
N CYS A 394 19.57 7.63 -9.75
CA CYS A 394 18.17 7.50 -9.33
C CYS A 394 17.29 7.05 -10.49
N ASN A 395 16.09 6.64 -10.15
CA ASN A 395 15.08 6.29 -11.15
C ASN A 395 13.68 6.66 -10.66
N ASP A 396 12.80 6.98 -11.61
CA ASP A 396 11.37 7.01 -11.43
C ASP A 396 10.74 5.93 -12.34
N LEU A 397 9.85 5.10 -11.80
CA LEU A 397 9.05 4.15 -12.59
C LEU A 397 7.73 4.80 -12.96
N LEU A 398 7.51 5.01 -14.24
CA LEU A 398 6.28 5.61 -14.77
C LEU A 398 5.33 4.54 -15.31
N VAL A 399 4.04 4.71 -15.03
CA VAL A 399 2.97 3.86 -15.55
C VAL A 399 1.96 4.70 -16.34
N ARG A 400 1.42 4.12 -17.42
CA ARG A 400 0.47 4.78 -18.30
C ARG A 400 -0.74 5.31 -17.53
N GLY A 401 -1.12 6.55 -17.80
CA GLY A 401 -2.28 7.21 -17.21
C GLY A 401 -2.11 7.72 -15.78
N TYR A 402 -1.01 7.35 -15.09
CA TYR A 402 -0.79 7.72 -13.68
C TYR A 402 0.56 8.39 -13.42
N GLY A 403 1.52 8.29 -14.35
CA GLY A 403 2.87 8.85 -14.21
C GLY A 403 3.70 8.10 -13.19
N GLU A 404 4.51 8.80 -12.39
CA GLU A 404 5.41 8.21 -11.40
C GLU A 404 4.65 7.35 -10.37
N LEU A 405 5.00 6.07 -10.31
CA LEU A 405 4.52 5.10 -9.33
C LEU A 405 5.53 4.88 -8.21
N ILE A 406 6.81 4.80 -8.56
CA ILE A 406 7.94 4.57 -7.67
C ILE A 406 9.03 5.58 -7.99
N GLY A 407 9.62 6.16 -6.95
CA GLY A 407 10.88 6.90 -7.01
C GLY A 407 11.96 6.20 -6.20
N GLY A 408 13.14 5.94 -6.79
CA GLY A 408 14.22 5.21 -6.16
C GLY A 408 15.60 5.78 -6.44
N SER A 409 16.59 5.40 -5.63
CA SER A 409 17.99 5.75 -5.91
C SER A 409 18.98 4.84 -5.20
N GLN A 410 20.18 4.80 -5.73
CA GLN A 410 21.36 4.44 -4.96
C GLN A 410 21.70 5.60 -4.02
N ARG A 411 22.11 5.31 -2.79
CA ARG A 411 22.38 6.30 -1.76
C ARG A 411 23.84 6.73 -1.80
N GLU A 412 24.11 8.00 -1.48
CA GLU A 412 25.50 8.48 -1.39
C GLU A 412 26.20 7.85 -0.20
N ASP A 413 27.24 7.08 -0.47
CA ASP A 413 28.04 6.33 0.50
C ASP A 413 29.36 7.02 0.86
N ASP A 414 29.70 8.13 0.21
CA ASP A 414 30.84 8.99 0.52
C ASP A 414 30.43 10.10 1.50
N LEU A 415 31.10 10.13 2.67
CA LEU A 415 30.79 11.09 3.72
C LEU A 415 31.01 12.54 3.28
N ASP A 416 32.10 12.82 2.58
CA ASP A 416 32.46 14.20 2.21
C ASP A 416 31.51 14.74 1.14
N LYS A 417 31.10 13.90 0.19
CA LYS A 417 30.09 14.22 -0.81
C LYS A 417 28.73 14.47 -0.20
N LEU A 418 28.30 13.60 0.73
CA LEU A 418 27.02 13.76 1.41
C LEU A 418 26.98 15.04 2.25
N LEU A 419 28.07 15.37 2.99
CA LEU A 419 28.20 16.63 3.71
C LEU A 419 28.14 17.84 2.78
N ALA A 420 28.80 17.77 1.61
CA ALA A 420 28.74 18.83 0.62
C ALA A 420 27.31 19.07 0.13
N ARG A 421 26.55 18.00 -0.13
CA ARG A 421 25.13 18.08 -0.54
C ARG A 421 24.23 18.68 0.54
N ILE A 422 24.38 18.26 1.81
CA ILE A 422 23.65 18.82 2.95
C ILE A 422 23.88 20.34 3.04
N ARG A 423 25.13 20.82 2.82
CA ARG A 423 25.47 22.24 2.82
C ARG A 423 24.90 22.97 1.62
N GLU A 424 24.97 22.39 0.42
CA GLU A 424 24.33 22.94 -0.80
C GLU A 424 22.85 23.21 -0.59
N GLU A 425 22.14 22.23 -0.02
CA GLU A 425 20.71 22.30 0.30
C GLU A 425 20.39 23.17 1.54
N LYS A 426 21.42 23.70 2.22
CA LYS A 426 21.31 24.52 3.42
C LYS A 426 20.56 23.81 4.57
N LEU A 427 20.70 22.50 4.66
CA LEU A 427 20.12 21.71 5.73
C LEU A 427 20.95 21.80 7.01
N PRO A 428 20.35 21.75 8.21
CA PRO A 428 21.07 21.85 9.49
C PRO A 428 21.86 20.56 9.77
N GLU A 429 23.20 20.60 9.61
CA GLU A 429 24.09 19.42 9.74
C GLU A 429 23.93 18.68 11.07
N ASP A 430 23.67 19.40 12.16
CA ASP A 430 23.49 18.83 13.50
C ASP A 430 22.29 17.86 13.57
N LYS A 431 21.24 18.11 12.80
CA LYS A 431 20.06 17.25 12.72
C LYS A 431 20.30 15.95 11.95
N TYR A 432 21.38 15.88 11.18
CA TYR A 432 21.75 14.69 10.37
C TYR A 432 22.97 13.95 10.93
N SER A 433 23.50 14.32 12.10
CA SER A 433 24.71 13.69 12.67
C SER A 433 24.57 12.16 12.76
N TRP A 434 23.43 11.66 13.22
CA TRP A 434 23.11 10.23 13.33
C TRP A 434 23.03 9.53 11.95
N TYR A 435 22.56 10.22 10.94
CA TYR A 435 22.48 9.70 9.56
C TYR A 435 23.87 9.67 8.90
N LEU A 436 24.70 10.68 9.16
CA LEU A 436 26.10 10.73 8.72
C LEU A 436 26.96 9.64 9.36
N ASP A 437 26.61 9.17 10.56
CA ASP A 437 27.30 8.08 11.23
C ASP A 437 27.24 6.76 10.43
N LEU A 438 26.22 6.56 9.62
CA LEU A 438 26.14 5.44 8.69
C LEU A 438 27.32 5.42 7.69
N ARG A 439 27.88 6.59 7.34
CA ARG A 439 29.06 6.73 6.48
C ARG A 439 30.36 6.73 7.24
N ARG A 440 30.35 7.10 8.54
CA ARG A 440 31.55 7.09 9.41
C ARG A 440 31.90 5.71 9.91
N TYR A 441 30.89 4.87 10.17
CA TYR A 441 31.06 3.58 10.85
C TYR A 441 30.72 2.41 9.92
N GLY A 442 31.54 2.22 8.87
CA GLY A 442 31.41 1.10 7.94
C GLY A 442 30.47 1.38 6.78
N THR A 443 30.79 2.41 6.01
CA THR A 443 30.04 2.75 4.80
C THR A 443 29.93 1.59 3.81
N PHE A 444 28.84 1.52 3.08
CA PHE A 444 28.55 0.46 2.09
C PHE A 444 27.62 1.00 1.01
N THR A 445 27.71 0.41 -0.18
CA THR A 445 26.74 0.69 -1.24
C THR A 445 25.37 0.16 -0.82
N HIS A 446 24.32 0.99 -0.95
CA HIS A 446 22.95 0.59 -0.71
C HIS A 446 22.00 1.41 -1.58
N SER A 447 20.82 0.87 -1.78
CA SER A 447 19.79 1.48 -2.59
C SER A 447 18.41 1.13 -2.07
N GLY A 448 17.44 1.94 -2.44
CA GLY A 448 16.06 1.75 -2.06
C GLY A 448 15.13 2.65 -2.86
N PHE A 449 13.84 2.53 -2.57
CA PHE A 449 12.82 3.29 -3.28
C PHE A 449 11.60 3.56 -2.40
N GLY A 450 10.75 4.49 -2.85
CA GLY A 450 9.44 4.77 -2.26
C GLY A 450 8.33 4.42 -3.26
N LEU A 451 7.35 3.61 -2.83
CA LEU A 451 6.13 3.32 -3.58
C LEU A 451 4.93 3.88 -2.83
N GLY A 452 4.19 4.78 -3.48
CA GLY A 452 2.94 5.33 -2.92
C GLY A 452 1.78 4.35 -3.08
N LEU A 453 1.24 3.86 -1.96
CA LEU A 453 0.18 2.84 -1.98
C LEU A 453 -1.08 3.33 -2.71
N GLU A 454 -1.56 4.54 -2.41
CA GLU A 454 -2.79 5.07 -3.00
C GLU A 454 -2.68 5.25 -4.52
N ARG A 455 -1.48 5.60 -5.01
CA ARG A 455 -1.23 5.73 -6.45
C ARG A 455 -1.20 4.36 -7.11
N THR A 456 -0.57 3.38 -6.48
CA THR A 456 -0.54 1.99 -6.93
C THR A 456 -1.94 1.38 -7.01
N VAL A 457 -2.74 1.54 -5.96
CA VAL A 457 -4.11 1.03 -5.94
C VAL A 457 -4.99 1.77 -6.96
N ALA A 458 -4.83 3.08 -7.13
CA ALA A 458 -5.56 3.85 -8.14
C ALA A 458 -5.24 3.35 -9.56
N TRP A 459 -3.97 3.08 -9.86
CA TRP A 459 -3.54 2.51 -11.13
C TRP A 459 -4.12 1.10 -11.37
N ILE A 460 -3.99 0.19 -10.41
CA ILE A 460 -4.53 -1.17 -10.50
C ILE A 460 -6.05 -1.16 -10.69
N THR A 461 -6.76 -0.33 -9.94
CA THR A 461 -8.24 -0.24 -9.99
C THR A 461 -8.77 0.62 -11.13
N GLY A 462 -7.93 1.35 -11.86
CA GLY A 462 -8.35 2.28 -12.91
C GLY A 462 -9.06 3.53 -12.37
N ARG A 463 -8.98 3.82 -11.04
CA ARG A 463 -9.67 4.98 -10.45
C ARG A 463 -8.89 6.27 -10.71
N PRO A 464 -9.56 7.32 -11.19
CA PRO A 464 -8.88 8.51 -11.67
C PRO A 464 -8.28 9.38 -10.55
N HIS A 465 -8.60 9.13 -9.28
CA HIS A 465 -8.20 9.97 -8.18
C HIS A 465 -7.83 9.17 -6.92
N VAL A 466 -6.61 9.37 -6.41
CA VAL A 466 -6.06 8.66 -5.23
C VAL A 466 -6.91 8.82 -3.96
N ARG A 467 -7.70 9.90 -3.82
CA ARG A 467 -8.58 10.13 -2.67
C ARG A 467 -9.65 9.07 -2.48
N GLU A 468 -9.97 8.30 -3.52
CA GLU A 468 -10.94 7.21 -3.45
C GLU A 468 -10.31 5.92 -2.92
N MET A 469 -8.97 5.81 -2.99
CA MET A 469 -8.19 4.62 -2.64
C MET A 469 -7.61 4.65 -1.23
N ILE A 470 -8.03 5.61 -0.43
CA ILE A 470 -7.75 5.68 1.01
C ILE A 470 -9.07 5.82 1.77
N PRO A 471 -9.25 5.17 2.93
CA PRO A 471 -10.52 5.23 3.67
C PRO A 471 -10.96 6.66 4.00
N PHE A 472 -10.06 7.49 4.52
CA PHE A 472 -10.30 8.86 4.95
C PHE A 472 -9.24 9.81 4.38
N PRO A 473 -9.44 10.38 3.17
CA PRO A 473 -8.44 11.21 2.51
C PRO A 473 -8.20 12.52 3.25
N ARG A 474 -6.94 12.91 3.39
CA ARG A 474 -6.53 14.24 3.83
C ARG A 474 -6.07 15.04 2.62
N LEU A 475 -6.73 16.18 2.40
CA LEU A 475 -6.49 17.07 1.27
C LEU A 475 -6.21 18.47 1.79
N MET A 476 -5.62 19.33 0.97
CA MET A 476 -5.25 20.70 1.34
C MET A 476 -6.37 21.48 2.08
N ASN A 477 -7.63 21.24 1.74
CA ASN A 477 -8.79 21.93 2.32
C ASN A 477 -9.76 21.00 3.07
N ARG A 478 -9.32 19.75 3.37
CA ARG A 478 -10.19 18.76 4.00
C ARG A 478 -9.44 17.96 5.08
N LEU A 479 -9.88 18.17 6.31
CA LEU A 479 -9.39 17.47 7.50
C LEU A 479 -10.41 16.48 8.08
N THR A 480 -11.68 16.63 7.73
CA THR A 480 -12.82 15.82 8.22
C THR A 480 -13.69 15.31 7.07
N PRO A 481 -14.41 14.23 7.27
CA PRO A 481 -14.31 13.18 8.27
C PRO A 481 -13.07 12.35 8.12
#